data_5b4061a8cc700e9ae8985b392a7f70b0
#
_entry.id   5b4061a8cc700e9ae8985b392a7f70b0
#
_cell.length_a   1.000
_cell.length_b   1.000
_cell.length_c   1.000
_cell.angle_alpha   90.00
_cell.angle_beta   90.00
_cell.angle_gamma   90.00
#
_symmetry.space_group_name_H-M   'P 1'
#
loop_
_entity.id
_entity.type
_entity.pdbx_description
1 polymer ?
#
loop_
_entity_poly.entity_id
_entity_poly.type
_entity_poly.pdbx_seq_one_letter_code
_entity_poly.pdbx_strand_id
1 'polypeptide(L)'
;EGSGLFRTEFLFLERSEAPTLEEQTDTYTKVLQAFGDRRVVVRTLDAGADKPLSFADLGAEENPALGVRGLRLCQVREDLIDTQLQALAAAHKATGAELWVMAPMVSTADEAKWFADKARGYGLPKVGIMIEVPAAALRAEQLLSIVDFASIGTNDLTQYTLAADRLDGNLAPLL
;
A
#
# COMPACT_ATOMS: atom_id res chain seq x y z
N GLU A 1 8.62 -20.12 5.62
CA GLU A 1 8.33 -18.71 5.88
C GLU A 1 8.39 -17.91 4.60
N GLY A 2 7.61 -16.84 4.48
CA GLY A 2 7.50 -15.97 3.32
C GLY A 2 7.88 -14.53 3.66
N SER A 3 7.35 -13.56 2.88
CA SER A 3 7.48 -12.13 3.15
C SER A 3 6.16 -11.57 3.67
N GLY A 4 6.16 -11.01 4.89
CA GLY A 4 4.99 -10.35 5.48
C GLY A 4 4.77 -8.92 4.98
N LEU A 5 5.77 -8.31 4.35
CA LEU A 5 5.68 -6.98 3.75
C LEU A 5 6.73 -6.80 2.66
N PHE A 6 6.28 -6.76 1.43
CA PHE A 6 7.04 -6.26 0.30
C PHE A 6 6.57 -4.84 -0.02
N ARG A 7 7.45 -3.88 0.19
CA ARG A 7 7.19 -2.47 -0.10
C ARG A 7 7.47 -2.19 -1.56
N THR A 8 6.57 -1.47 -2.21
CA THR A 8 6.66 -1.19 -3.66
C THR A 8 7.16 0.20 -4.00
N GLU A 9 7.34 1.07 -3.00
CA GLU A 9 7.72 2.47 -3.20
C GLU A 9 9.02 2.63 -4.01
N PHE A 10 9.99 1.75 -3.80
CA PHE A 10 11.29 1.82 -4.50
C PHE A 10 11.17 1.70 -6.03
N LEU A 11 10.05 1.15 -6.54
CA LEU A 11 9.78 1.12 -7.97
C LEU A 11 9.36 2.49 -8.54
N PHE A 12 8.88 3.36 -7.68
CA PHE A 12 8.28 4.65 -8.04
C PHE A 12 9.16 5.83 -7.68
N LEU A 13 10.02 5.70 -6.66
CA LEU A 13 10.89 6.78 -6.20
C LEU A 13 12.00 7.08 -7.20
N GLU A 14 12.51 8.33 -7.17
CA GLU A 14 13.63 8.80 -7.99
C GLU A 14 13.40 8.69 -9.52
N ARG A 15 12.13 8.68 -9.94
CA ARG A 15 11.74 8.62 -11.35
C ARG A 15 11.04 9.91 -11.80
N SER A 16 11.21 10.27 -13.06
CA SER A 16 10.45 11.35 -13.71
C SER A 16 9.09 10.92 -14.22
N GLU A 17 8.89 9.60 -14.39
CA GLU A 17 7.67 8.98 -14.89
C GLU A 17 7.30 7.76 -14.06
N ALA A 18 6.01 7.43 -14.01
CA ALA A 18 5.55 6.22 -13.35
C ALA A 18 6.12 4.97 -14.04
N PRO A 19 6.47 3.90 -13.28
CA PRO A 19 6.92 2.65 -13.87
C PRO A 19 5.81 2.04 -14.73
N THR A 20 6.20 1.55 -15.90
CA THR A 20 5.27 0.94 -16.84
C THR A 20 4.69 -0.38 -16.31
N LEU A 21 3.61 -0.85 -16.94
CA LEU A 21 3.04 -2.17 -16.65
C LEU A 21 4.06 -3.29 -16.81
N GLU A 22 4.89 -3.23 -17.84
CA GLU A 22 5.92 -4.23 -18.12
C GLU A 22 7.01 -4.23 -17.05
N GLU A 23 7.56 -3.08 -16.70
CA GLU A 23 8.58 -2.94 -15.65
C GLU A 23 8.08 -3.47 -14.28
N GLN A 24 6.84 -3.14 -13.92
CA GLN A 24 6.23 -3.62 -12.70
C GLN A 24 5.99 -5.14 -12.74
N THR A 25 5.45 -5.65 -13.84
CA THR A 25 5.19 -7.09 -14.01
C THR A 25 6.47 -7.90 -13.90
N ASP A 26 7.53 -7.47 -14.57
CA ASP A 26 8.84 -8.13 -14.51
C ASP A 26 9.41 -8.15 -13.09
N THR A 27 9.31 -7.04 -12.40
CA THR A 27 9.82 -6.93 -11.02
C THR A 27 9.03 -7.83 -10.07
N TYR A 28 7.70 -7.78 -10.10
CA TYR A 28 6.87 -8.62 -9.24
C TYR A 28 7.04 -10.11 -9.57
N THR A 29 7.17 -10.45 -10.85
CA THR A 29 7.43 -11.84 -11.27
C THR A 29 8.75 -12.37 -10.68
N LYS A 30 9.83 -11.59 -10.75
CA LYS A 30 11.12 -11.96 -10.16
C LYS A 30 11.04 -12.14 -8.65
N VAL A 31 10.33 -11.24 -7.96
CA VAL A 31 10.12 -11.36 -6.51
C VAL A 31 9.34 -12.64 -6.19
N LEU A 32 8.21 -12.87 -6.83
CA LEU A 32 7.39 -14.04 -6.58
C LEU A 32 8.15 -15.35 -6.89
N GLN A 33 8.91 -15.39 -7.97
CA GLN A 33 9.76 -16.55 -8.30
C GLN A 33 10.83 -16.83 -7.24
N ALA A 34 11.45 -15.77 -6.67
CA ALA A 34 12.45 -15.92 -5.62
C ALA A 34 11.89 -16.51 -4.32
N PHE A 35 10.60 -16.30 -4.05
CA PHE A 35 9.91 -16.89 -2.91
C PHE A 35 9.32 -18.28 -3.21
N GLY A 36 9.10 -18.63 -4.49
CA GLY A 36 8.51 -19.89 -4.92
C GLY A 36 7.06 -20.04 -4.40
N ASP A 37 6.79 -21.12 -3.67
CA ASP A 37 5.48 -21.42 -3.07
C ASP A 37 5.22 -20.70 -1.72
N ARG A 38 6.19 -19.92 -1.25
CA ARG A 38 6.06 -19.18 0.01
C ARG A 38 5.25 -17.91 -0.20
N ARG A 39 4.43 -17.56 0.81
CA ARG A 39 3.60 -16.36 0.79
C ARG A 39 4.41 -15.07 0.64
N VAL A 40 3.94 -14.19 -0.24
CA VAL A 40 4.43 -12.82 -0.36
C VAL A 40 3.26 -11.86 -0.18
N VAL A 41 3.35 -11.02 0.86
CA VAL A 41 2.39 -9.94 1.09
C VAL A 41 2.95 -8.67 0.47
N VAL A 42 2.29 -8.16 -0.57
CA VAL A 42 2.67 -6.94 -1.28
C VAL A 42 1.79 -5.78 -0.82
N ARG A 43 2.39 -4.72 -0.33
CA ARG A 43 1.70 -3.46 -0.07
C ARG A 43 1.72 -2.61 -1.34
N THR A 44 0.55 -2.16 -1.78
CA THR A 44 0.46 -1.20 -2.90
C THR A 44 1.13 0.13 -2.52
N LEU A 45 1.33 0.97 -3.51
CA LEU A 45 2.08 2.22 -3.39
C LEU A 45 1.64 3.05 -2.18
N ASP A 46 2.61 3.35 -1.30
CA ASP A 46 2.49 4.26 -0.17
C ASP A 46 3.43 5.46 -0.40
N ALA A 47 3.01 6.36 -1.26
CA ALA A 47 3.73 7.59 -1.58
C ALA A 47 2.94 8.82 -1.14
N GLY A 48 3.59 9.95 -1.12
CA GLY A 48 3.13 11.19 -0.51
C GLY A 48 3.88 11.46 0.80
N ALA A 49 3.55 12.52 1.49
CA ALA A 49 4.23 12.96 2.72
C ALA A 49 5.77 13.07 2.54
N ASP A 50 6.52 12.19 3.18
CA ASP A 50 7.99 12.13 3.13
C ASP A 50 8.55 11.47 1.85
N LYS A 51 7.67 10.92 0.99
CA LYS A 51 8.04 10.22 -0.25
C LYS A 51 7.30 10.79 -1.46
N PRO A 52 7.58 12.04 -1.84
CA PRO A 52 6.90 12.67 -2.98
C PRO A 52 7.28 11.96 -4.29
N LEU A 53 6.31 11.89 -5.20
CA LEU A 53 6.51 11.41 -6.56
C LEU A 53 6.58 12.61 -7.51
N SER A 54 7.69 12.78 -8.22
CA SER A 54 7.87 13.90 -9.15
C SER A 54 6.86 13.94 -10.30
N PHE A 55 6.32 12.80 -10.67
CA PHE A 55 5.30 12.65 -11.74
C PHE A 55 3.85 12.71 -11.23
N ALA A 56 3.63 12.79 -9.91
CA ALA A 56 2.34 12.92 -9.30
C ALA A 56 2.29 14.20 -8.46
N ASP A 57 2.51 15.34 -9.13
CA ASP A 57 2.47 16.66 -8.49
C ASP A 57 1.02 16.95 -8.04
N LEU A 58 0.80 16.87 -6.73
CA LEU A 58 -0.47 17.20 -6.08
C LEU A 58 -0.47 18.60 -5.45
N GLY A 59 0.61 19.37 -5.69
CA GLY A 59 0.83 20.66 -5.06
C GLY A 59 1.40 20.56 -3.64
N ALA A 60 1.63 21.70 -3.02
CA ALA A 60 2.13 21.77 -1.64
C ALA A 60 0.98 21.54 -0.65
N GLU A 61 1.21 20.68 0.33
CA GLU A 61 0.29 20.42 1.44
C GLU A 61 0.87 20.97 2.75
N GLU A 62 0.04 21.61 3.56
CA GLU A 62 0.45 22.12 4.88
C GLU A 62 0.84 21.00 5.86
N ASN A 63 0.15 19.86 5.77
CA ASN A 63 0.36 18.68 6.61
C ASN A 63 0.40 17.41 5.75
N PRO A 64 1.51 17.16 5.02
CA PRO A 64 1.57 16.05 4.06
C PRO A 64 1.27 14.68 4.66
N ALA A 65 1.65 14.44 5.91
CA ALA A 65 1.37 13.17 6.60
C ALA A 65 -0.14 12.93 6.83
N LEU A 66 -0.95 13.99 6.85
CA LEU A 66 -2.41 13.96 6.98
C LEU A 66 -3.14 14.17 5.65
N GLY A 67 -2.40 14.37 4.57
CA GLY A 67 -2.90 14.76 3.27
C GLY A 67 -3.16 13.58 2.31
N VAL A 68 -2.88 13.85 1.04
CA VAL A 68 -3.08 12.90 -0.06
C VAL A 68 -1.88 11.96 -0.17
N ARG A 69 -1.91 10.88 0.59
CA ARG A 69 -0.87 9.84 0.58
C ARG A 69 -1.49 8.43 0.53
N GLY A 70 -0.68 7.45 0.18
CA GLY A 70 -1.06 6.03 0.18
C GLY A 70 -2.30 5.79 -0.66
N LEU A 71 -3.34 5.17 -0.08
CA LEU A 71 -4.57 4.85 -0.81
C LEU A 71 -5.28 6.10 -1.34
N ARG A 72 -5.23 7.24 -0.62
CA ARG A 72 -5.85 8.49 -1.08
C ARG A 72 -5.21 9.00 -2.36
N LEU A 73 -3.88 8.89 -2.49
CA LEU A 73 -3.18 9.19 -3.73
C LEU A 73 -3.68 8.29 -4.87
N CYS A 74 -3.83 7.00 -4.59
CA CYS A 74 -4.33 6.04 -5.55
C CYS A 74 -5.79 6.31 -5.99
N GLN A 75 -6.61 6.93 -5.14
CA GLN A 75 -7.96 7.34 -5.49
C GLN A 75 -7.98 8.58 -6.40
N VAL A 76 -7.02 9.49 -6.24
CA VAL A 76 -6.86 10.67 -7.11
C VAL A 76 -6.16 10.30 -8.43
N ARG A 77 -5.24 9.38 -8.40
CA ARG A 77 -4.45 8.88 -9.54
C ARG A 77 -4.73 7.38 -9.72
N GLU A 78 -5.95 7.07 -10.15
CA GLU A 78 -6.38 5.69 -10.37
C GLU A 78 -5.53 4.95 -11.40
N ASP A 79 -4.93 5.67 -12.35
CA ASP A 79 -3.99 5.12 -13.32
C ASP A 79 -2.80 4.39 -12.66
N LEU A 80 -2.31 4.90 -11.52
CA LEU A 80 -1.19 4.29 -10.79
C LEU A 80 -1.58 2.96 -10.16
N ILE A 81 -2.72 2.93 -9.46
CA ILE A 81 -3.17 1.70 -8.79
C ILE A 81 -3.67 0.66 -9.81
N ASP A 82 -4.33 1.08 -10.89
CA ASP A 82 -4.79 0.17 -11.93
C ASP A 82 -3.61 -0.54 -12.59
N THR A 83 -2.57 0.20 -12.98
CA THR A 83 -1.34 -0.38 -13.53
C THR A 83 -0.67 -1.34 -12.54
N GLN A 84 -0.60 -0.97 -11.26
CA GLN A 84 0.02 -1.79 -10.22
C GLN A 84 -0.74 -3.09 -9.98
N LEU A 85 -2.07 -3.04 -9.84
CA LEU A 85 -2.90 -4.22 -9.62
C LEU A 85 -2.90 -5.14 -10.83
N GLN A 86 -2.91 -4.58 -12.04
CA GLN A 86 -2.77 -5.34 -13.29
C GLN A 86 -1.43 -6.07 -13.36
N ALA A 87 -0.33 -5.41 -13.00
CA ALA A 87 1.00 -5.99 -12.97
C ALA A 87 1.11 -7.13 -11.94
N LEU A 88 0.56 -6.92 -10.73
CA LEU A 88 0.53 -7.95 -9.69
C LEU A 88 -0.31 -9.17 -10.10
N ALA A 89 -1.45 -8.95 -10.75
CA ALA A 89 -2.29 -10.03 -11.27
C ALA A 89 -1.58 -10.82 -12.39
N ALA A 90 -0.88 -10.13 -13.29
CA ALA A 90 -0.09 -10.76 -14.34
C ALA A 90 1.06 -11.61 -13.76
N ALA A 91 1.80 -11.08 -12.79
CA ALA A 91 2.88 -11.78 -12.11
C ALA A 91 2.37 -13.00 -11.32
N HIS A 92 1.24 -12.85 -10.61
CA HIS A 92 0.59 -13.97 -9.92
C HIS A 92 0.19 -15.09 -10.91
N LYS A 93 -0.45 -14.73 -12.02
CA LYS A 93 -0.85 -15.68 -13.06
C LYS A 93 0.35 -16.41 -13.68
N ALA A 94 1.46 -15.70 -13.89
CA ALA A 94 2.67 -16.27 -14.47
C ALA A 94 3.41 -17.23 -13.54
N THR A 95 3.34 -17.00 -12.23
CA THR A 95 4.13 -17.74 -11.24
C THR A 95 3.33 -18.78 -10.43
N GLY A 96 2.04 -18.58 -10.27
CA GLY A 96 1.19 -19.36 -9.36
C GLY A 96 1.52 -19.18 -7.87
N ALA A 97 2.37 -18.20 -7.53
CA ALA A 97 2.84 -17.97 -6.16
C ALA A 97 1.70 -17.56 -5.21
N GLU A 98 1.86 -17.81 -3.91
CA GLU A 98 0.91 -17.35 -2.87
C GLU A 98 1.04 -15.83 -2.67
N LEU A 99 0.34 -15.06 -3.49
CA LEU A 99 0.33 -13.59 -3.47
C LEU A 99 -0.85 -13.07 -2.64
N TRP A 100 -0.54 -12.22 -1.67
CA TRP A 100 -1.49 -11.42 -0.90
C TRP A 100 -1.22 -9.94 -1.16
N VAL A 101 -2.26 -9.13 -1.37
CA VAL A 101 -2.11 -7.70 -1.70
C VAL A 101 -2.86 -6.86 -0.68
N MET A 102 -2.25 -5.79 -0.18
CA MET A 102 -2.87 -4.90 0.80
C MET A 102 -2.69 -3.43 0.48
N ALA A 103 -3.70 -2.63 0.83
CA ALA A 103 -3.64 -1.17 0.76
C ALA A 103 -3.03 -0.56 2.03
N PRO A 104 -2.18 0.47 1.89
CA PRO A 104 -1.75 1.33 3.00
C PRO A 104 -2.82 2.37 3.34
N MET A 105 -2.72 3.01 4.50
CA MET A 105 -3.42 4.24 4.89
C MET A 105 -4.95 4.20 4.80
N VAL A 106 -5.54 3.03 5.03
CA VAL A 106 -7.00 2.87 5.06
C VAL A 106 -7.57 3.44 6.34
N SER A 107 -8.59 4.29 6.23
CA SER A 107 -9.24 4.97 7.36
C SER A 107 -10.71 4.58 7.52
N THR A 108 -11.40 4.25 6.43
CA THR A 108 -12.84 4.02 6.40
C THR A 108 -13.21 2.70 5.73
N ALA A 109 -14.45 2.25 6.00
CA ALA A 109 -15.00 1.05 5.35
C ALA A 109 -15.18 1.23 3.84
N ASP A 110 -15.51 2.43 3.39
CA ASP A 110 -15.67 2.74 1.97
C ASP A 110 -14.34 2.66 1.22
N GLU A 111 -13.25 3.14 1.84
CA GLU A 111 -11.89 2.99 1.30
C GLU A 111 -11.48 1.51 1.22
N ALA A 112 -11.72 0.74 2.28
CA ALA A 112 -11.44 -0.70 2.29
C ALA A 112 -12.23 -1.43 1.21
N LYS A 113 -13.52 -1.12 1.07
CA LYS A 113 -14.39 -1.70 0.04
C LYS A 113 -13.93 -1.32 -1.36
N TRP A 114 -13.65 -0.04 -1.60
CA TRP A 114 -13.17 0.44 -2.90
C TRP A 114 -11.92 -0.30 -3.34
N PHE A 115 -10.94 -0.43 -2.45
CA PHE A 115 -9.71 -1.16 -2.75
C PHE A 115 -9.96 -2.65 -2.98
N ALA A 116 -10.75 -3.28 -2.11
CA ALA A 116 -11.05 -4.71 -2.21
C ALA A 116 -11.78 -5.06 -3.51
N ASP A 117 -12.78 -4.27 -3.89
CA ASP A 117 -13.53 -4.47 -5.14
C ASP A 117 -12.61 -4.30 -6.35
N LYS A 118 -11.78 -3.25 -6.35
CA LYS A 118 -10.83 -2.98 -7.42
C LYS A 118 -9.80 -4.12 -7.57
N ALA A 119 -9.16 -4.52 -6.49
CA ALA A 119 -8.15 -5.58 -6.50
C ALA A 119 -8.73 -6.95 -6.91
N ARG A 120 -9.91 -7.29 -6.40
CA ARG A 120 -10.63 -8.51 -6.79
C ARG A 120 -11.07 -8.46 -8.24
N GLY A 121 -11.42 -7.29 -8.78
CA GLY A 121 -11.74 -7.06 -10.18
C GLY A 121 -10.57 -7.42 -11.13
N TYR A 122 -9.33 -7.25 -10.69
CA TYR A 122 -8.13 -7.72 -11.40
C TYR A 122 -7.82 -9.22 -11.18
N GLY A 123 -8.61 -9.92 -10.37
CA GLY A 123 -8.43 -11.36 -10.11
C GLY A 123 -7.40 -11.68 -9.03
N LEU A 124 -7.07 -10.72 -8.15
CA LEU A 124 -6.16 -10.97 -7.04
C LEU A 124 -6.84 -11.82 -5.96
N PRO A 125 -6.19 -12.92 -5.49
CA PRO A 125 -6.86 -13.97 -4.72
C PRO A 125 -7.07 -13.61 -3.24
N LYS A 126 -6.19 -12.76 -2.69
CA LYS A 126 -6.21 -12.35 -1.27
C LYS A 126 -5.94 -10.87 -1.15
N VAL A 127 -6.92 -10.15 -0.61
CA VAL A 127 -6.91 -8.70 -0.51
C VAL A 127 -7.02 -8.27 0.96
N GLY A 128 -6.11 -7.42 1.40
CA GLY A 128 -6.04 -6.94 2.78
C GLY A 128 -5.85 -5.43 2.87
N ILE A 129 -5.70 -4.98 4.10
CA ILE A 129 -5.40 -3.58 4.44
C ILE A 129 -4.29 -3.50 5.47
N MET A 130 -3.61 -2.34 5.54
CA MET A 130 -2.76 -2.02 6.66
C MET A 130 -3.54 -1.15 7.65
N ILE A 131 -3.64 -1.63 8.89
CA ILE A 131 -4.21 -0.85 10.01
C ILE A 131 -3.09 0.01 10.57
N GLU A 132 -3.08 1.27 10.18
CA GLU A 132 -2.07 2.24 10.56
C GLU A 132 -2.65 3.64 10.83
N VAL A 133 -3.96 3.79 10.65
CA VAL A 133 -4.74 4.96 11.02
C VAL A 133 -5.61 4.62 12.23
N PRO A 134 -5.65 5.41 13.30
CA PRO A 134 -6.43 5.11 14.50
C PRO A 134 -7.90 4.82 14.23
N ALA A 135 -8.52 5.51 13.25
CA ALA A 135 -9.90 5.26 12.85
C ALA A 135 -10.10 3.81 12.35
N ALA A 136 -9.13 3.25 11.62
CA ALA A 136 -9.16 1.86 11.17
C ALA A 136 -9.00 0.89 12.34
N ALA A 137 -8.13 1.19 13.30
CA ALA A 137 -7.95 0.36 14.50
C ALA A 137 -9.23 0.27 15.34
N LEU A 138 -9.90 1.42 15.55
CA LEU A 138 -11.17 1.48 16.30
C LEU A 138 -12.34 0.77 15.59
N ARG A 139 -12.27 0.62 14.28
CA ARG A 139 -13.29 -0.01 13.42
C ARG A 139 -12.81 -1.32 12.81
N ALA A 140 -11.82 -1.96 13.40
CA ALA A 140 -11.17 -3.13 12.82
C ALA A 140 -12.15 -4.27 12.47
N GLU A 141 -13.14 -4.54 13.31
CA GLU A 141 -14.17 -5.57 13.05
C GLU A 141 -14.93 -5.28 11.74
N GLN A 142 -15.35 -4.02 11.53
CA GLN A 142 -16.05 -3.62 10.31
C GLN A 142 -15.15 -3.77 9.07
N LEU A 143 -13.90 -3.34 9.16
CA LEU A 143 -12.97 -3.42 8.04
C LEU A 143 -12.59 -4.87 7.71
N LEU A 144 -12.37 -5.70 8.73
CA LEU A 144 -12.05 -7.11 8.56
C LEU A 144 -13.21 -7.94 7.99
N SER A 145 -14.45 -7.45 8.07
CA SER A 145 -15.57 -8.09 7.36
C SER A 145 -15.55 -7.87 5.84
N ILE A 146 -14.75 -6.92 5.35
CA ILE A 146 -14.65 -6.56 3.93
C ILE A 146 -13.45 -7.23 3.24
N VAL A 147 -12.35 -7.40 3.98
CA VAL A 147 -11.06 -7.87 3.47
C VAL A 147 -10.69 -9.24 4.04
N ASP A 148 -9.72 -9.90 3.40
CA ASP A 148 -9.30 -11.26 3.78
C ASP A 148 -8.28 -11.28 4.93
N PHE A 149 -7.54 -10.18 5.14
CA PHE A 149 -6.51 -10.06 6.17
C PHE A 149 -6.19 -8.60 6.47
N ALA A 150 -5.49 -8.38 7.57
CA ALA A 150 -4.89 -7.09 7.87
C ALA A 150 -3.45 -7.24 8.38
N SER A 151 -2.66 -6.21 8.19
CA SER A 151 -1.35 -6.01 8.81
C SER A 151 -1.40 -4.77 9.69
N ILE A 152 -0.59 -4.70 10.74
CA ILE A 152 -0.54 -3.52 11.62
C ILE A 152 0.71 -2.70 11.26
N GLY A 153 0.51 -1.46 10.82
CA GLY A 153 1.56 -0.49 10.50
C GLY A 153 1.92 0.36 11.73
N THR A 154 2.76 -0.16 12.61
CA THR A 154 3.03 0.45 13.92
C THR A 154 3.61 1.85 13.84
N ASN A 155 4.44 2.16 12.85
CA ASN A 155 5.08 3.47 12.73
C ASN A 155 4.06 4.60 12.54
N ASP A 156 3.18 4.47 11.54
CA ASP A 156 2.14 5.45 11.27
C ASP A 156 1.05 5.42 12.35
N LEU A 157 0.67 4.24 12.83
CA LEU A 157 -0.31 4.11 13.90
C LEU A 157 0.15 4.82 15.18
N THR A 158 1.41 4.67 15.56
CA THR A 158 2.00 5.37 16.70
C THR A 158 2.00 6.88 16.48
N GLN A 159 2.51 7.34 15.33
CA GLN A 159 2.54 8.76 14.95
C GLN A 159 1.17 9.41 15.08
N TYR A 160 0.14 8.82 14.49
CA TYR A 160 -1.21 9.39 14.50
C TYR A 160 -1.91 9.26 15.84
N THR A 161 -1.69 8.17 16.57
CA THR A 161 -2.30 7.97 17.89
C THR A 161 -1.76 8.94 18.93
N LEU A 162 -0.45 9.19 18.88
CA LEU A 162 0.22 10.07 19.84
C LEU A 162 0.32 11.53 19.34
N ALA A 163 -0.12 11.81 18.11
CA ALA A 163 0.05 13.11 17.44
C ALA A 163 1.51 13.60 17.50
N ALA A 164 2.46 12.67 17.30
CA ALA A 164 3.89 12.92 17.38
C ALA A 164 4.55 12.60 16.03
N ASP A 165 5.22 13.60 15.43
CA ASP A 165 5.95 13.41 14.18
C ASP A 165 7.16 12.48 14.42
N ARG A 166 7.16 11.32 13.78
CA ARG A 166 8.25 10.34 13.90
C ARG A 166 9.58 10.81 13.30
N LEU A 167 9.55 11.87 12.52
CA LEU A 167 10.75 12.48 11.93
C LEU A 167 11.36 13.56 12.82
N ASP A 168 10.64 14.03 13.85
CA ASP A 168 11.16 14.97 14.82
C ASP A 168 11.88 14.23 15.96
N GLY A 169 13.21 14.33 15.97
CA GLY A 169 14.07 13.71 16.99
C GLY A 169 13.75 14.14 18.42
N ASN A 170 13.13 15.31 18.62
CA ASN A 170 12.72 15.78 19.95
C ASN A 170 11.54 14.98 20.50
N LEU A 171 10.76 14.33 19.64
CA LEU A 171 9.60 13.51 20.00
C LEU A 171 9.92 12.02 20.09
N ALA A 172 11.15 11.61 19.78
CA ALA A 172 11.57 10.20 19.84
C ALA A 172 11.24 9.46 21.15
N PRO A 173 11.25 10.10 22.33
CA PRO A 173 10.84 9.43 23.58
C PRO A 173 9.36 9.06 23.66
N LEU A 174 8.52 9.56 22.76
CA LEU A 174 7.08 9.26 22.69
C LEU A 174 6.76 8.08 21.73
N LEU A 175 7.70 7.72 20.85
CA LEU A 175 7.49 6.81 19.73
C LEU A 175 8.03 5.39 19.93
#